data_b4300336ffe730777063abe63bf11eee
#
_entry.id   b4300336ffe730777063abe63bf11eee
#
_cell.length_a   1.000
_cell.length_b   1.000
_cell.length_c   1.000
_cell.angle_alpha   90.00
_cell.angle_beta   90.00
_cell.angle_gamma   90.00
#
_symmetry.space_group_name_H-M   'P 1'
#
loop_
_entity.id
_entity.type
_entity.pdbx_description
1 polymer ?
#
loop_
_entity_poly.entity_id
_entity_poly.type
_entity_poly.pdbx_seq_one_letter_code
_entity_poly.pdbx_strand_id
1 'polypeptide(L)'
;SYKAFNNEQDLTNFTYPIIDYIIFLDSDDYWELNCIEECVPRMDGVDVVWFDSIEYHDIEKSYFKHHSRLKDINIKKECRINPIEWLKLLRQNKIKDFAFAWSGIIDFDYIKDKKMKFKDAIFAEDHLFGILLFSQAKNIYVYPKVFYYYRIRANSLTNQDKKITKDNILPYFKDIFIAFEENATLAKEYFKYVSWVETS
;
A
#
# COMPACT_ATOMS: atom_id res chain seq x y z
N SER A 1 -4.92 21.37 -7.30
CA SER A 1 -5.36 20.58 -6.15
C SER A 1 -6.57 21.26 -5.52
N TYR A 2 -7.68 20.56 -5.49
CA TYR A 2 -8.90 21.03 -4.82
C TYR A 2 -8.64 20.84 -3.31
N LYS A 3 -8.49 21.93 -2.57
CA LYS A 3 -8.55 21.85 -1.12
C LYS A 3 -10.03 21.78 -0.75
N ALA A 4 -10.49 20.62 -0.33
CA ALA A 4 -11.86 20.43 0.16
C ALA A 4 -12.13 21.22 1.46
N PHE A 5 -11.05 21.52 2.21
CA PHE A 5 -11.08 22.26 3.47
C PHE A 5 -10.03 23.34 3.47
N ASN A 6 -10.33 24.48 4.07
CA ASN A 6 -9.42 25.64 4.10
C ASN A 6 -8.39 25.56 5.23
N ASN A 7 -8.70 24.83 6.32
CA ASN A 7 -7.85 24.66 7.49
C ASN A 7 -8.26 23.41 8.31
N GLU A 8 -7.49 23.09 9.35
CA GLU A 8 -7.78 21.95 10.23
C GLU A 8 -9.09 22.10 11.03
N GLN A 9 -9.55 23.32 11.31
CA GLN A 9 -10.81 23.57 12.01
C GLN A 9 -12.02 23.17 11.16
N ASP A 10 -11.93 23.31 9.84
CA ASP A 10 -12.98 22.86 8.93
C ASP A 10 -13.15 21.34 9.02
N LEU A 11 -12.06 20.60 9.29
CA LEU A 11 -12.09 19.14 9.49
C LEU A 11 -12.76 18.76 10.82
N THR A 12 -12.56 19.54 11.89
CA THR A 12 -13.15 19.22 13.21
C THR A 12 -14.66 19.36 13.24
N ASN A 13 -15.22 20.20 12.39
CA ASN A 13 -16.66 20.42 12.26
C ASN A 13 -17.33 19.56 11.17
N PHE A 14 -16.54 18.75 10.46
CA PHE A 14 -17.06 17.89 9.40
C PHE A 14 -17.64 16.61 9.95
N THR A 15 -18.92 16.38 9.71
CA THR A 15 -19.54 15.09 9.99
C THR A 15 -19.25 14.14 8.85
N TYR A 16 -18.39 13.17 9.09
CA TYR A 16 -18.10 12.14 8.12
C TYR A 16 -19.36 11.31 7.81
N PRO A 17 -19.62 11.00 6.55
CA PRO A 17 -20.60 9.96 6.22
C PRO A 17 -20.15 8.64 6.86
N ILE A 18 -21.09 7.70 6.99
CA ILE A 18 -20.72 6.32 7.37
C ILE A 18 -19.88 5.76 6.22
N ILE A 19 -18.64 5.45 6.51
CA ILE A 19 -17.67 4.89 5.57
C ILE A 19 -17.22 3.55 6.14
N ASP A 20 -17.44 2.48 5.41
CA ASP A 20 -16.99 1.14 5.80
C ASP A 20 -15.57 0.88 5.29
N TYR A 21 -15.28 1.28 4.05
CA TYR A 21 -14.01 0.98 3.38
C TYR A 21 -13.47 2.19 2.61
N ILE A 22 -12.16 2.19 2.42
CA ILE A 22 -11.47 3.17 1.59
C ILE A 22 -10.65 2.46 0.50
N ILE A 23 -10.60 3.06 -0.67
CA ILE A 23 -9.76 2.64 -1.78
C ILE A 23 -9.18 3.89 -2.44
N PHE A 24 -7.91 3.86 -2.79
CA PHE A 24 -7.22 4.97 -3.43
C PHE A 24 -7.14 4.73 -4.94
N LEU A 25 -7.29 5.81 -5.70
CA LEU A 25 -7.16 5.81 -7.14
C LEU A 25 -6.35 7.04 -7.55
N ASP A 26 -5.25 6.82 -8.24
CA ASP A 26 -4.51 7.91 -8.87
C ASP A 26 -5.29 8.47 -10.05
N SER A 27 -5.24 9.78 -10.23
CA SER A 27 -6.13 10.51 -11.17
C SER A 27 -5.93 10.14 -12.65
N ASP A 28 -4.86 9.44 -12.96
CA ASP A 28 -4.48 9.00 -14.30
C ASP A 28 -4.61 7.49 -14.52
N ASP A 29 -5.00 6.75 -13.48
CA ASP A 29 -5.18 5.31 -13.48
C ASP A 29 -6.65 4.91 -13.53
N TYR A 30 -6.94 3.61 -13.58
CA TYR A 30 -8.32 3.11 -13.56
C TYR A 30 -8.43 1.71 -12.96
N TRP A 31 -9.66 1.36 -12.52
CA TRP A 31 -10.03 0.04 -12.02
C TRP A 31 -10.86 -0.74 -13.01
N GLU A 32 -10.89 -2.05 -12.84
CA GLU A 32 -11.97 -2.86 -13.39
C GLU A 32 -13.32 -2.44 -12.81
N LEU A 33 -14.35 -2.45 -13.63
CA LEU A 33 -15.70 -2.00 -13.23
C LEU A 33 -16.28 -2.77 -12.05
N ASN A 34 -15.93 -4.05 -11.91
CA ASN A 34 -16.40 -4.94 -10.86
C ASN A 34 -15.43 -5.00 -9.64
N CYS A 35 -14.42 -4.14 -9.57
CA CYS A 35 -13.41 -4.15 -8.49
C CYS A 35 -14.07 -4.11 -7.11
N ILE A 36 -14.95 -3.14 -6.88
CA ILE A 36 -15.63 -2.94 -5.59
C ILE A 36 -16.56 -4.12 -5.28
N GLU A 37 -17.37 -4.52 -6.25
CA GLU A 37 -18.32 -5.62 -6.12
C GLU A 37 -17.64 -6.93 -5.71
N GLU A 38 -16.45 -7.20 -6.25
CA GLU A 38 -15.71 -8.42 -5.92
C GLU A 38 -14.89 -8.32 -4.64
N CYS A 39 -14.36 -7.15 -4.30
CA CYS A 39 -13.49 -6.99 -3.14
C CYS A 39 -14.26 -6.82 -1.82
N VAL A 40 -15.39 -6.10 -1.82
CA VAL A 40 -16.16 -5.85 -0.59
C VAL A 40 -16.60 -7.13 0.13
N PRO A 41 -17.11 -8.20 -0.52
CA PRO A 41 -17.43 -9.44 0.17
C PRO A 41 -16.24 -10.13 0.85
N ARG A 42 -15.01 -9.79 0.43
CA ARG A 42 -13.76 -10.33 0.99
C ARG A 42 -13.22 -9.56 2.18
N MET A 43 -13.85 -8.41 2.50
CA MET A 43 -13.50 -7.59 3.67
C MET A 43 -13.97 -8.19 5.00
N ASP A 44 -14.79 -9.25 4.98
CA ASP A 44 -15.27 -9.88 6.20
C ASP A 44 -14.12 -10.40 7.08
N GLY A 45 -13.94 -9.79 8.25
CA GLY A 45 -12.93 -10.15 9.24
C GLY A 45 -11.47 -9.89 8.83
N VAL A 46 -11.24 -8.97 7.89
CA VAL A 46 -9.90 -8.54 7.48
C VAL A 46 -9.78 -7.01 7.47
N ASP A 47 -8.57 -6.51 7.66
CA ASP A 47 -8.29 -5.08 7.65
C ASP A 47 -7.96 -4.58 6.24
N VAL A 48 -7.47 -5.47 5.39
CA VAL A 48 -7.04 -5.15 4.01
C VAL A 48 -7.38 -6.30 3.07
N VAL A 49 -7.98 -5.99 1.92
CA VAL A 49 -7.99 -6.86 0.75
C VAL A 49 -6.96 -6.34 -0.23
N TRP A 50 -5.93 -7.13 -0.50
CA TRP A 50 -4.84 -6.83 -1.42
C TRP A 50 -5.06 -7.55 -2.74
N PHE A 51 -5.27 -6.80 -3.80
CA PHE A 51 -5.42 -7.31 -5.16
C PHE A 51 -4.23 -6.94 -6.05
N ASP A 52 -4.23 -7.45 -7.25
CA ASP A 52 -3.14 -7.29 -8.20
C ASP A 52 -3.34 -6.11 -9.15
N SER A 53 -2.25 -5.70 -9.78
CA SER A 53 -2.21 -4.60 -10.74
C SER A 53 -1.41 -4.97 -11.98
N ILE A 54 -1.63 -4.23 -13.06
CA ILE A 54 -0.89 -4.36 -14.31
C ILE A 54 -0.57 -2.99 -14.88
N GLU A 55 0.58 -2.84 -15.52
CA GLU A 55 0.91 -1.63 -16.27
C GLU A 55 0.17 -1.55 -17.59
N TYR A 56 -0.30 -0.36 -17.91
CA TYR A 56 -0.86 0.00 -19.20
C TYR A 56 -0.04 1.12 -19.83
N HIS A 57 0.50 0.88 -21.00
CA HIS A 57 1.31 1.84 -21.75
C HIS A 57 0.49 2.60 -22.78
N ASP A 58 0.30 3.90 -22.56
CA ASP A 58 -0.52 4.78 -23.42
C ASP A 58 -0.05 4.86 -24.85
N ILE A 59 1.27 4.95 -25.06
CA ILE A 59 1.87 5.11 -26.38
C ILE A 59 1.68 3.85 -27.23
N GLU A 60 1.89 2.70 -26.62
CA GLU A 60 1.83 1.42 -27.31
C GLU A 60 0.43 0.79 -27.28
N LYS A 61 -0.50 1.37 -26.49
CA LYS A 61 -1.84 0.84 -26.21
C LYS A 61 -1.81 -0.65 -25.86
N SER A 62 -0.79 -1.02 -25.10
CA SER A 62 -0.48 -2.40 -24.74
C SER A 62 -0.43 -2.59 -23.22
N TYR A 63 -0.81 -3.78 -22.77
CA TYR A 63 -0.66 -4.21 -21.39
C TYR A 63 0.68 -4.90 -21.21
N PHE A 64 1.51 -4.36 -20.31
CA PHE A 64 2.75 -5.01 -19.95
C PHE A 64 2.59 -5.90 -18.72
N LYS A 65 3.29 -7.03 -18.73
CA LYS A 65 3.17 -8.06 -17.69
C LYS A 65 3.86 -7.71 -16.36
N HIS A 66 4.35 -6.49 -16.16
CA HIS A 66 5.45 -6.24 -15.25
C HIS A 66 5.16 -5.64 -13.87
N HIS A 67 3.92 -5.45 -13.40
CA HIS A 67 3.69 -5.04 -12.01
C HIS A 67 2.67 -5.85 -11.21
N SER A 68 2.59 -7.12 -11.50
CA SER A 68 1.89 -8.05 -10.62
C SER A 68 2.75 -8.37 -9.40
N ARG A 69 2.63 -7.56 -8.33
CA ARG A 69 3.31 -7.84 -7.05
C ARG A 69 2.94 -9.22 -6.50
N LEU A 70 1.70 -9.63 -6.65
CA LEU A 70 1.23 -10.93 -6.18
C LEU A 70 1.83 -12.08 -6.98
N LYS A 71 2.09 -11.88 -8.26
CA LYS A 71 2.80 -12.84 -9.10
C LYS A 71 4.27 -12.95 -8.68
N ASP A 72 4.91 -11.82 -8.38
CA ASP A 72 6.31 -11.80 -7.97
C ASP A 72 6.53 -12.55 -6.65
N ILE A 73 5.57 -12.48 -5.73
CA ILE A 73 5.57 -13.27 -4.50
C ILE A 73 4.94 -14.67 -4.63
N ASN A 74 4.66 -15.09 -5.89
CA ASN A 74 4.15 -16.41 -6.25
C ASN A 74 2.82 -16.82 -5.59
N ILE A 75 1.98 -15.86 -5.24
CA ILE A 75 0.61 -16.11 -4.76
C ILE A 75 -0.31 -16.27 -5.98
N LYS A 76 -0.83 -17.49 -6.16
CA LYS A 76 -1.69 -17.87 -7.30
C LYS A 76 -3.16 -18.08 -6.92
N LYS A 77 -3.45 -18.17 -5.64
CA LYS A 77 -4.81 -18.44 -5.12
C LYS A 77 -5.10 -17.46 -3.98
N GLU A 78 -6.39 -17.19 -3.83
CA GLU A 78 -6.88 -16.40 -2.70
C GLU A 78 -6.44 -17.03 -1.37
N CYS A 79 -5.95 -16.20 -0.46
CA CYS A 79 -5.56 -16.65 0.87
C CYS A 79 -5.63 -15.50 1.88
N ARG A 80 -5.68 -15.86 3.17
CA ARG A 80 -5.49 -14.92 4.26
C ARG A 80 -4.08 -15.07 4.80
N ILE A 81 -3.42 -13.96 5.08
CA ILE A 81 -2.09 -13.91 5.68
C ILE A 81 -2.06 -12.92 6.83
N ASN A 82 -1.16 -13.13 7.76
CA ASN A 82 -0.86 -12.17 8.81
C ASN A 82 0.42 -11.37 8.48
N PRO A 83 0.75 -10.31 9.24
CA PRO A 83 1.94 -9.48 9.00
C PRO A 83 3.27 -10.25 8.96
N ILE A 84 3.41 -11.27 9.79
CA ILE A 84 4.64 -12.09 9.83
C ILE A 84 4.78 -12.93 8.56
N GLU A 85 3.69 -13.51 8.09
CA GLU A 85 3.65 -14.25 6.82
C GLU A 85 3.93 -13.34 5.65
N TRP A 86 3.36 -12.13 5.65
CA TRP A 86 3.65 -11.12 4.63
C TRP A 86 5.15 -10.78 4.56
N LEU A 87 5.80 -10.45 5.69
CA LEU A 87 7.25 -10.17 5.72
C LEU A 87 8.10 -11.36 5.25
N LYS A 88 7.70 -12.58 5.62
CA LYS A 88 8.37 -13.80 5.15
C LYS A 88 8.24 -13.95 3.63
N LEU A 89 7.05 -13.68 3.08
CA LEU A 89 6.81 -13.73 1.63
C LEU A 89 7.69 -12.71 0.88
N LEU A 90 7.76 -11.46 1.35
CA LEU A 90 8.63 -10.45 0.74
C LEU A 90 10.09 -10.93 0.70
N ARG A 91 10.60 -11.42 1.84
CA ARG A 91 11.99 -11.90 1.94
C ARG A 91 12.25 -13.12 1.07
N GLN A 92 11.38 -14.13 1.10
CA GLN A 92 11.53 -15.38 0.33
C GLN A 92 11.53 -15.13 -1.18
N ASN A 93 10.75 -14.16 -1.64
CA ASN A 93 10.63 -13.81 -3.04
C ASN A 93 11.54 -12.64 -3.47
N LYS A 94 12.45 -12.21 -2.58
CA LYS A 94 13.44 -11.16 -2.84
C LYS A 94 12.83 -9.81 -3.23
N ILE A 95 11.68 -9.48 -2.67
CA ILE A 95 11.06 -8.18 -2.86
C ILE A 95 11.75 -7.16 -1.94
N LYS A 96 12.42 -6.18 -2.51
CA LYS A 96 13.19 -5.16 -1.77
C LYS A 96 12.38 -3.92 -1.42
N ASP A 97 11.32 -3.66 -2.14
CA ASP A 97 10.45 -2.52 -1.95
C ASP A 97 8.98 -2.94 -1.88
N PHE A 98 8.20 -2.26 -1.09
CA PHE A 98 6.78 -2.51 -0.95
C PHE A 98 6.04 -1.18 -0.89
N ALA A 99 5.53 -0.76 -2.04
CA ALA A 99 4.61 0.36 -2.14
C ALA A 99 3.17 -0.16 -2.12
N PHE A 100 2.32 0.46 -1.33
CA PHE A 100 0.91 0.12 -1.27
C PHE A 100 0.08 1.37 -0.96
N ALA A 101 -0.75 1.75 -1.90
CA ALA A 101 -1.83 2.69 -1.68
C ALA A 101 -3.07 2.26 -2.47
N TRP A 102 -2.93 2.07 -3.76
CA TRP A 102 -3.99 1.89 -4.74
C TRP A 102 -4.32 0.41 -5.07
N SER A 103 -3.53 -0.56 -4.62
CA SER A 103 -3.71 -1.98 -4.96
C SER A 103 -4.58 -2.75 -3.95
N GLY A 104 -5.53 -2.11 -3.31
CA GLY A 104 -6.42 -2.78 -2.37
C GLY A 104 -7.54 -1.93 -1.80
N ILE A 105 -8.42 -2.60 -1.05
CA ILE A 105 -9.45 -2.00 -0.23
C ILE A 105 -9.06 -2.15 1.23
N ILE A 106 -9.29 -1.11 2.02
CA ILE A 106 -8.87 -1.02 3.41
C ILE A 106 -10.09 -0.72 4.28
N ASP A 107 -10.19 -1.39 5.42
CA ASP A 107 -11.17 -1.08 6.45
C ASP A 107 -10.96 0.34 6.99
N PHE A 108 -12.01 1.15 7.00
CA PHE A 108 -11.88 2.56 7.39
C PHE A 108 -11.67 2.73 8.88
N ASP A 109 -12.32 1.91 9.70
CA ASP A 109 -12.13 1.95 11.15
C ASP A 109 -10.71 1.53 11.52
N TYR A 110 -10.13 0.55 10.83
CA TYR A 110 -8.73 0.18 10.99
C TYR A 110 -7.78 1.36 10.75
N ILE A 111 -7.97 2.11 9.66
CA ILE A 111 -7.17 3.33 9.38
C ILE A 111 -7.31 4.35 10.50
N LYS A 112 -8.54 4.59 10.98
CA LYS A 112 -8.82 5.55 12.05
C LYS A 112 -8.19 5.11 13.38
N ASP A 113 -8.38 3.88 13.77
CA ASP A 113 -7.87 3.33 15.03
C ASP A 113 -6.34 3.39 15.10
N LYS A 114 -5.68 3.12 13.98
CA LYS A 114 -4.22 3.21 13.84
C LYS A 114 -3.72 4.62 13.53
N LYS A 115 -4.63 5.60 13.34
CA LYS A 115 -4.31 6.99 12.97
C LYS A 115 -3.39 7.08 11.75
N MET A 116 -3.60 6.19 10.80
CA MET A 116 -2.77 6.11 9.59
C MET A 116 -3.04 7.28 8.67
N LYS A 117 -1.98 7.83 8.11
CA LYS A 117 -2.04 8.90 7.11
C LYS A 117 -0.80 8.86 6.23
N PHE A 118 -0.93 9.37 5.03
CA PHE A 118 0.24 9.67 4.21
C PHE A 118 1.04 10.79 4.87
N LYS A 119 2.35 10.64 4.84
CA LYS A 119 3.25 11.65 5.43
C LYS A 119 3.55 12.73 4.40
N ASP A 120 3.35 13.99 4.79
CA ASP A 120 3.66 15.14 3.94
C ASP A 120 5.15 15.23 3.63
N ALA A 121 5.46 15.68 2.41
CA ALA A 121 6.83 16.02 1.97
C ALA A 121 7.85 14.87 2.00
N ILE A 122 7.42 13.60 2.08
CA ILE A 122 8.30 12.45 1.90
C ILE A 122 8.18 11.94 0.47
N PHE A 123 9.32 11.59 -0.12
CA PHE A 123 9.36 10.79 -1.34
C PHE A 123 9.02 9.34 -1.00
N ALA A 124 8.19 8.68 -1.83
CA ALA A 124 7.71 7.33 -1.60
C ALA A 124 6.87 7.17 -0.32
N GLU A 125 5.93 8.10 -0.11
CA GLU A 125 4.94 8.08 0.99
C GLU A 125 4.09 6.81 1.00
N ASP A 126 3.87 6.23 -0.17
CA ASP A 126 3.16 4.97 -0.39
C ASP A 126 3.92 3.75 0.14
N HIS A 127 5.25 3.79 0.15
CA HIS A 127 6.08 2.75 0.77
C HIS A 127 5.91 2.76 2.30
N LEU A 128 6.03 3.93 2.93
CA LEU A 128 5.83 4.04 4.38
C LEU A 128 4.41 3.63 4.76
N PHE A 129 3.42 4.16 4.04
CA PHE A 129 2.03 3.84 4.27
C PHE A 129 1.77 2.33 4.14
N GLY A 130 2.28 1.69 3.09
CA GLY A 130 2.14 0.26 2.87
C GLY A 130 2.79 -0.59 3.96
N ILE A 131 3.99 -0.24 4.39
CA ILE A 131 4.69 -0.94 5.49
C ILE A 131 3.88 -0.82 6.79
N LEU A 132 3.43 0.37 7.15
CA LEU A 132 2.65 0.59 8.37
C LEU A 132 1.29 -0.11 8.30
N LEU A 133 0.62 -0.06 7.16
CA LEU A 133 -0.66 -0.70 6.93
C LEU A 133 -0.56 -2.22 7.11
N PHE A 134 0.38 -2.86 6.44
CA PHE A 134 0.49 -4.32 6.47
C PHE A 134 1.07 -4.86 7.77
N SER A 135 1.98 -4.11 8.39
CA SER A 135 2.62 -4.53 9.66
C SER A 135 1.68 -4.52 10.86
N GLN A 136 0.67 -3.64 10.86
CA GLN A 136 -0.27 -3.47 11.96
C GLN A 136 -1.62 -4.17 11.73
N ALA A 137 -1.86 -4.70 10.54
CA ALA A 137 -3.07 -5.45 10.23
C ALA A 137 -3.17 -6.72 11.08
N LYS A 138 -4.38 -7.10 11.47
CA LYS A 138 -4.64 -8.42 12.07
C LYS A 138 -4.64 -9.49 11.00
N ASN A 139 -5.37 -9.22 9.92
CA ASN A 139 -5.55 -10.12 8.80
C ASN A 139 -5.54 -9.34 7.48
N ILE A 140 -4.89 -9.92 6.48
CA ILE A 140 -4.81 -9.42 5.11
C ILE A 140 -5.39 -10.50 4.21
N TYR A 141 -6.39 -10.15 3.41
CA TYR A 141 -6.89 -11.04 2.37
C TYR A 141 -6.15 -10.76 1.07
N VAL A 142 -5.48 -11.77 0.55
CA VAL A 142 -4.76 -11.66 -0.73
C VAL A 142 -5.64 -12.21 -1.84
N TYR A 143 -5.95 -11.37 -2.81
CA TYR A 143 -6.78 -11.69 -3.95
C TYR A 143 -6.00 -11.53 -5.26
N PRO A 144 -5.40 -12.62 -5.82
CA PRO A 144 -4.52 -12.54 -6.97
C PRO A 144 -5.29 -12.36 -8.30
N LYS A 145 -6.09 -11.29 -8.34
CA LYS A 145 -6.83 -10.86 -9.52
C LYS A 145 -6.46 -9.43 -9.84
N VAL A 146 -6.20 -9.14 -11.10
CA VAL A 146 -5.90 -7.78 -11.58
C VAL A 146 -7.18 -6.97 -11.54
N PHE A 147 -7.15 -5.87 -10.78
CA PHE A 147 -8.23 -4.88 -10.72
C PHE A 147 -7.75 -3.47 -11.00
N TYR A 148 -6.45 -3.22 -10.92
CA TYR A 148 -5.86 -1.89 -11.07
C TYR A 148 -4.97 -1.84 -12.30
N TYR A 149 -5.13 -0.77 -13.08
CA TYR A 149 -4.36 -0.51 -14.28
C TYR A 149 -3.52 0.74 -14.08
N TYR A 150 -2.24 0.52 -13.81
CA TYR A 150 -1.26 1.57 -13.62
C TYR A 150 -0.81 2.13 -14.95
N ARG A 151 -1.13 3.39 -15.21
CA ARG A 151 -0.91 4.01 -16.52
C ARG A 151 0.48 4.62 -16.65
N ILE A 152 1.29 4.07 -17.57
CA ILE A 152 2.61 4.60 -17.90
C ILE A 152 2.49 5.68 -18.96
N ARG A 153 2.93 6.90 -18.62
CA ARG A 153 2.98 8.06 -19.51
C ARG A 153 4.39 8.60 -19.62
N ALA A 154 4.74 9.23 -20.76
CA ALA A 154 6.08 9.78 -21.01
C ALA A 154 6.52 10.82 -19.97
N ASN A 155 5.58 11.54 -19.32
CA ASN A 155 5.85 12.61 -18.35
C ASN A 155 5.40 12.24 -16.92
N SER A 156 5.39 10.96 -16.54
CA SER A 156 5.04 10.54 -15.19
C SER A 156 6.04 11.07 -14.15
N LEU A 157 5.55 11.42 -12.97
CA LEU A 157 6.37 11.85 -11.82
C LEU A 157 7.40 10.77 -11.39
N THR A 158 7.09 9.50 -11.63
CA THR A 158 7.99 8.36 -11.37
C THR A 158 9.24 8.38 -12.23
N ASN A 159 9.23 9.06 -13.37
CA ASN A 159 10.39 9.19 -14.25
C ASN A 159 11.32 10.37 -13.91
N GLN A 160 11.08 11.08 -12.81
CA GLN A 160 11.95 12.16 -12.35
C GLN A 160 13.02 11.60 -11.41
N ASP A 161 14.30 11.95 -11.67
CA ASP A 161 15.44 11.62 -10.80
C ASP A 161 15.32 12.30 -9.43
N LYS A 162 14.56 11.67 -8.51
CA LYS A 162 14.45 12.12 -7.13
C LYS A 162 15.50 11.40 -6.30
N LYS A 163 16.45 12.17 -5.73
CA LYS A 163 17.50 11.61 -4.87
C LYS A 163 16.95 11.36 -3.47
N ILE A 164 17.12 10.13 -2.98
CA ILE A 164 16.93 9.79 -1.57
C ILE A 164 18.06 10.43 -0.77
N THR A 165 17.71 11.30 0.20
CA THR A 165 18.65 11.93 1.12
C THR A 165 18.42 11.45 2.54
N LYS A 166 19.41 11.62 3.43
CA LYS A 166 19.26 11.25 4.84
C LYS A 166 18.10 12.00 5.50
N ASP A 167 17.86 13.24 5.11
CA ASP A 167 16.84 14.09 5.73
C ASP A 167 15.41 13.65 5.38
N ASN A 168 15.20 13.04 4.22
CA ASN A 168 13.88 12.55 3.83
C ASN A 168 13.62 11.08 4.22
N ILE A 169 14.67 10.32 4.59
CA ILE A 169 14.52 8.91 5.00
C ILE A 169 14.43 8.72 6.52
N LEU A 170 15.06 9.59 7.33
CA LEU A 170 15.04 9.50 8.79
C LEU A 170 13.62 9.52 9.41
N PRO A 171 12.70 10.40 8.98
CA PRO A 171 11.31 10.38 9.47
C PRO A 171 10.59 9.07 9.18
N TYR A 172 10.91 8.41 8.07
CA TYR A 172 10.40 7.12 7.67
C TYR A 172 10.72 6.02 8.69
N PHE A 173 12.00 5.88 9.08
CA PHE A 173 12.41 4.87 10.05
C PHE A 173 11.79 5.11 11.43
N LYS A 174 11.66 6.36 11.86
CA LYS A 174 11.08 6.68 13.17
C LYS A 174 9.64 6.16 13.30
N ASP A 175 8.82 6.38 12.29
CA ASP A 175 7.41 5.95 12.32
C ASP A 175 7.29 4.42 12.28
N ILE A 176 8.18 3.75 11.54
CA ILE A 176 8.26 2.28 11.52
C ILE A 176 8.66 1.74 12.90
N PHE A 177 9.66 2.32 13.55
CA PHE A 177 10.07 1.90 14.90
C PHE A 177 8.93 2.03 15.89
N ILE A 178 8.19 3.15 15.89
CA ILE A 178 7.04 3.35 16.78
C ILE A 178 5.97 2.27 16.54
N ALA A 179 5.67 1.95 15.28
CA ALA A 179 4.69 0.92 14.95
C ALA A 179 5.08 -0.50 15.42
N PHE A 180 6.39 -0.78 15.55
CA PHE A 180 6.91 -2.08 15.96
C PHE A 180 7.20 -2.21 17.46
N GLU A 181 7.22 -1.12 18.24
CA GLU A 181 7.49 -1.17 19.68
C GLU A 181 6.54 -2.10 20.45
N GLU A 182 5.29 -2.20 20.01
CA GLU A 182 4.27 -3.03 20.66
C GLU A 182 4.31 -4.51 20.27
N ASN A 183 5.10 -4.89 19.24
CA ASN A 183 5.15 -6.26 18.74
C ASN A 183 6.57 -6.74 18.44
N ALA A 184 7.25 -7.23 19.48
CA ALA A 184 8.65 -7.70 19.40
C ALA A 184 8.88 -8.80 18.34
N THR A 185 7.89 -9.66 18.08
CA THR A 185 8.00 -10.71 17.05
C THR A 185 7.98 -10.10 15.65
N LEU A 186 7.07 -9.17 15.41
CA LEU A 186 6.99 -8.44 14.16
C LEU A 186 8.26 -7.60 13.92
N ALA A 187 8.73 -6.89 14.94
CA ALA A 187 9.97 -6.14 14.88
C ALA A 187 11.17 -7.03 14.47
N LYS A 188 11.28 -8.20 15.07
CA LYS A 188 12.34 -9.17 14.73
C LYS A 188 12.29 -9.62 13.27
N GLU A 189 11.11 -9.92 12.75
CA GLU A 189 10.94 -10.31 11.32
C GLU A 189 11.19 -9.13 10.38
N TYR A 190 10.79 -7.92 10.75
CA TYR A 190 11.08 -6.71 9.99
C TYR A 190 12.58 -6.41 9.93
N PHE A 191 13.30 -6.51 11.05
CA PHE A 191 14.76 -6.34 11.06
C PHE A 191 15.47 -7.38 10.19
N LYS A 192 14.99 -8.62 10.16
CA LYS A 192 15.52 -9.63 9.23
C LYS A 192 15.29 -9.26 7.78
N TYR A 193 14.13 -8.68 7.47
CA TYR A 193 13.81 -8.20 6.13
C TYR A 193 14.73 -7.05 5.72
N VAL A 194 14.88 -6.02 6.56
CA VAL A 194 15.72 -4.85 6.28
C VAL A 194 17.20 -5.26 6.13
N SER A 195 17.72 -6.05 7.06
CA SER A 195 19.10 -6.55 6.98
C SER A 195 19.37 -7.32 5.68
N TRP A 196 18.41 -8.08 5.22
CA TRP A 196 18.53 -8.76 3.93
C TRP A 196 18.54 -7.77 2.75
N VAL A 197 17.72 -6.74 2.76
CA VAL A 197 17.69 -5.69 1.70
C VAL A 197 19.02 -4.96 1.61
N GLU A 198 19.64 -4.63 2.75
CA GLU A 198 20.94 -3.94 2.81
C GLU A 198 22.11 -4.78 2.28
N THR A 199 22.02 -6.11 2.39
CA THR A 199 23.11 -7.03 2.00
C THR A 199 22.95 -7.64 0.60
N SER A 200 21.86 -7.33 -0.11
CA SER A 200 21.49 -7.91 -1.42
C SER A 200 21.62 -6.90 -2.54
#